data_552274d3f96f1a2c925185b1c48dbadf
#
_entry.id   552274d3f96f1a2c925185b1c48dbadf
#
_cell.length_a   1.000
_cell.length_b   1.000
_cell.length_c   1.000
_cell.angle_alpha   90.00
_cell.angle_beta   90.00
_cell.angle_gamma   90.00
#
_symmetry.space_group_name_H-M   'P 1'
#
loop_
_entity.id
_entity.type
_entity.pdbx_description
1 polymer ?
#
loop_
_entity_poly.entity_id
_entity_poly.type
_entity_poly.pdbx_seq_one_letter_code
_entity_poly.pdbx_strand_id
1 'polypeptide(L)'
;MNPTILTLFPKVVYVDNFEFNKEKIVSEVYKIKFRKPPSDNQSECLKILDEKIFNDLKKPLMDRFYYFAHNVLKYKNQEFAITTSWITKTVPGDDSRIHHHRNCMFSGVLYLTLLSSLYACINCLLG
;
A
#
# COMPACT_ATOMS: atom_id res chain seq x y z
N MET A 1 2.84 13.61 -43.55
CA MET A 1 2.33 14.02 -42.25
C MET A 1 3.15 13.32 -41.16
N ASN A 2 3.61 14.04 -40.17
CA ASN A 2 4.24 13.42 -39.00
C ASN A 2 3.14 12.96 -38.06
N PRO A 3 3.20 11.74 -37.52
CA PRO A 3 2.23 11.26 -36.54
C PRO A 3 2.27 12.08 -35.26
N THR A 4 1.11 12.37 -34.72
CA THR A 4 0.98 13.04 -33.42
C THR A 4 0.47 12.04 -32.38
N ILE A 5 1.17 11.90 -31.27
CA ILE A 5 0.75 11.05 -30.16
C ILE A 5 0.07 11.93 -29.12
N LEU A 6 -1.18 11.65 -28.81
CA LEU A 6 -1.92 12.28 -27.74
C LEU A 6 -2.03 11.31 -26.55
N THR A 7 -1.58 11.74 -25.38
CA THR A 7 -1.79 10.99 -24.14
C THR A 7 -3.11 11.44 -23.52
N LEU A 8 -4.16 10.64 -23.72
CA LEU A 8 -5.47 10.89 -23.15
C LEU A 8 -5.65 10.03 -21.88
N PHE A 9 -6.14 10.64 -20.80
CA PHE A 9 -6.43 9.99 -19.52
C PHE A 9 -5.23 9.24 -18.92
N PRO A 10 -4.07 9.89 -18.70
CA PRO A 10 -2.91 9.26 -18.12
C PRO A 10 -3.23 8.82 -16.69
N LYS A 11 -2.84 7.58 -16.35
CA LYS A 11 -2.86 7.12 -14.96
C LYS A 11 -1.59 7.59 -14.27
N VAL A 12 -1.74 8.28 -13.14
CA VAL A 12 -0.61 8.78 -12.35
C VAL A 12 -0.28 7.78 -11.26
N VAL A 13 0.99 7.41 -11.16
CA VAL A 13 1.54 6.60 -10.06
C VAL A 13 2.56 7.46 -9.33
N TYR A 14 2.37 7.61 -8.03
CA TYR A 14 3.33 8.29 -7.16
C TYR A 14 4.20 7.25 -6.46
N VAL A 15 5.50 7.41 -6.54
CA VAL A 15 6.48 6.53 -5.91
C VAL A 15 7.41 7.38 -5.05
N ASP A 16 7.59 6.99 -3.80
CA ASP A 16 8.44 7.69 -2.84
C ASP A 16 9.05 6.70 -1.85
N ASN A 17 10.04 7.17 -1.10
CA ASN A 17 10.68 6.42 -0.04
C ASN A 17 10.62 7.23 1.26
N PHE A 18 10.49 6.54 2.37
CA PHE A 18 10.70 7.11 3.70
C PHE A 18 11.35 6.09 4.62
N GLU A 19 12.08 6.61 5.58
CA GLU A 19 12.77 5.77 6.54
C GLU A 19 11.84 5.36 7.69
N PHE A 20 11.95 4.13 8.11
CA PHE A 20 11.29 3.57 9.29
C PHE A 20 12.15 2.45 9.87
N ASN A 21 11.88 2.07 11.10
CA ASN A 21 12.59 0.95 11.72
C ASN A 21 12.12 -0.38 11.08
N LYS A 22 12.76 -0.71 9.96
CA LYS A 22 12.43 -1.86 9.13
C LYS A 22 12.54 -3.16 9.89
N GLU A 23 13.61 -3.36 10.66
CA GLU A 23 13.86 -4.58 11.42
C GLU A 23 12.75 -4.84 12.44
N LYS A 24 12.37 -3.80 13.19
CA LYS A 24 11.25 -3.86 14.14
C LYS A 24 9.96 -4.25 13.43
N ILE A 25 9.62 -3.56 12.35
CA ILE A 25 8.37 -3.80 11.62
C ILE A 25 8.33 -5.20 11.03
N VAL A 26 9.41 -5.64 10.37
CA VAL A 26 9.50 -6.98 9.77
C VAL A 26 9.40 -8.07 10.84
N SER A 27 10.04 -7.90 12.01
CA SER A 27 9.92 -8.87 13.12
C SER A 27 8.48 -9.04 13.60
N GLU A 28 7.69 -7.98 13.57
CA GLU A 28 6.28 -8.03 13.96
C GLU A 28 5.39 -8.69 12.89
N VAL A 29 5.77 -8.60 11.61
CA VAL A 29 5.05 -9.30 10.52
C VAL A 29 5.00 -10.81 10.76
N TYR A 30 6.06 -11.40 11.31
CA TYR A 30 6.10 -12.83 11.60
C TYR A 30 5.14 -13.26 12.73
N LYS A 31 4.69 -12.34 13.56
CA LYS A 31 3.77 -12.60 14.68
C LYS A 31 2.30 -12.44 14.30
N ILE A 32 2.03 -11.90 13.11
CA ILE A 32 0.68 -11.64 12.63
C ILE A 32 0.02 -12.94 12.18
N LYS A 33 -1.28 -13.04 12.41
CA LYS A 33 -2.10 -14.11 11.85
C LYS A 33 -2.47 -13.79 10.41
N PHE A 34 -2.23 -14.76 9.53
CA PHE A 34 -2.58 -14.70 8.13
C PHE A 34 -3.72 -15.67 7.82
N ARG A 35 -4.55 -15.29 6.85
CA ARG A 35 -5.62 -16.15 6.33
C ARG A 35 -4.98 -17.38 5.68
N LYS A 36 -5.71 -18.49 5.74
CA LYS A 36 -5.26 -19.72 5.07
C LYS A 36 -5.52 -19.66 3.57
N PRO A 37 -4.67 -20.29 2.74
CA PRO A 37 -4.96 -20.44 1.31
C PRO A 37 -6.38 -21.03 1.08
N PRO A 38 -7.06 -20.62 0.01
CA PRO A 38 -6.56 -19.91 -1.20
C PRO A 38 -6.61 -18.38 -1.13
N SER A 39 -6.81 -17.78 0.01
CA SER A 39 -6.81 -16.33 0.17
C SER A 39 -5.38 -15.82 0.37
N ASP A 40 -4.75 -15.41 -0.64
CA ASP A 40 -3.59 -14.54 -0.89
C ASP A 40 -2.64 -14.16 0.27
N ASN A 41 -2.34 -15.05 1.22
CA ASN A 41 -1.44 -14.76 2.35
C ASN A 41 -1.69 -13.38 3.00
N GLN A 42 -2.94 -12.97 3.04
CA GLN A 42 -3.38 -11.69 3.61
C GLN A 42 -3.52 -11.80 5.12
N SER A 43 -3.12 -10.77 5.85
CA SER A 43 -3.37 -10.69 7.29
C SER A 43 -4.87 -10.79 7.62
N GLU A 44 -5.21 -11.43 8.74
CA GLU A 44 -6.61 -11.47 9.22
C GLU A 44 -7.13 -10.09 9.59
N CYS A 45 -6.25 -9.25 10.19
CA CYS A 45 -6.57 -7.87 10.50
C CYS A 45 -6.60 -7.03 9.21
N LEU A 46 -7.71 -6.33 8.97
CA LEU A 46 -7.91 -5.41 7.85
C LEU A 46 -7.76 -3.93 8.24
N LYS A 47 -7.24 -3.66 9.43
CA LYS A 47 -6.89 -2.32 9.92
C LYS A 47 -5.51 -2.33 10.56
N ILE A 48 -4.56 -2.93 9.87
CA ILE A 48 -3.22 -3.18 10.41
C ILE A 48 -2.49 -1.88 10.81
N LEU A 49 -2.72 -0.78 10.10
CA LEU A 49 -2.14 0.52 10.43
C LEU A 49 -2.75 1.19 11.67
N ASP A 50 -3.83 0.64 12.22
CA ASP A 50 -4.40 1.06 13.51
C ASP A 50 -3.86 0.23 14.68
N GLU A 51 -3.18 -0.88 14.41
CA GLU A 51 -2.48 -1.66 15.42
C GLU A 51 -1.28 -0.87 15.97
N LYS A 52 -1.11 -0.87 17.29
CA LYS A 52 -0.11 -0.06 17.99
C LYS A 52 1.30 -0.14 17.40
N ILE A 53 1.67 -1.33 16.94
CA ILE A 53 3.03 -1.60 16.43
C ILE A 53 3.27 -0.98 15.05
N PHE A 54 2.22 -0.83 14.23
CA PHE A 54 2.28 -0.30 12.87
C PHE A 54 1.79 1.14 12.78
N ASN A 55 1.24 1.68 13.86
CA ASN A 55 0.64 3.02 13.86
C ASN A 55 1.66 4.12 13.54
N ASP A 56 2.92 3.93 13.92
CA ASP A 56 4.00 4.85 13.60
C ASP A 56 4.23 5.03 12.07
N LEU A 57 3.78 4.07 11.26
CA LEU A 57 3.84 4.15 9.79
C LEU A 57 2.70 4.96 9.19
N LYS A 58 1.58 5.08 9.91
CA LYS A 58 0.35 5.69 9.38
C LYS A 58 0.55 7.16 9.04
N LYS A 59 1.16 7.92 9.94
CA LYS A 59 1.39 9.35 9.71
C LYS A 59 2.32 9.61 8.52
N PRO A 60 3.53 9.03 8.41
CA PRO A 60 4.38 9.21 7.25
C PRO A 60 3.72 8.83 5.92
N LEU A 61 2.92 7.76 5.91
CA LEU A 61 2.17 7.35 4.73
C LEU A 61 1.13 8.41 4.33
N MET A 62 0.37 8.91 5.31
CA MET A 62 -0.64 9.93 5.06
C MET A 62 -0.03 11.26 4.63
N ASP A 63 1.09 11.68 5.22
CA ASP A 63 1.78 12.92 4.84
C ASP A 63 2.20 12.88 3.35
N ARG A 64 2.73 11.74 2.88
CA ARG A 64 3.10 11.56 1.46
C ARG A 64 1.89 11.47 0.56
N PHE A 65 0.85 10.79 1.01
CA PHE A 65 -0.39 10.74 0.26
C PHE A 65 -1.02 12.13 0.11
N TYR A 66 -1.06 12.94 1.16
CA TYR A 66 -1.56 14.33 1.08
C TYR A 66 -0.70 15.20 0.17
N TYR A 67 0.63 15.01 0.19
CA TYR A 67 1.49 15.68 -0.79
C TYR A 67 1.07 15.33 -2.22
N PHE A 68 0.89 14.04 -2.50
CA PHE A 68 0.44 13.57 -3.82
C PHE A 68 -0.94 14.11 -4.18
N ALA A 69 -1.91 13.98 -3.30
CA ALA A 69 -3.28 14.41 -3.55
C ALA A 69 -3.38 15.93 -3.78
N HIS A 70 -2.74 16.73 -2.91
CA HIS A 70 -2.87 18.18 -2.95
C HIS A 70 -1.94 18.85 -3.96
N ASN A 71 -0.67 18.40 -4.03
CA ASN A 71 0.33 19.08 -4.85
C ASN A 71 0.41 18.52 -6.28
N VAL A 72 0.19 17.22 -6.46
CA VAL A 72 0.26 16.60 -7.79
C VAL A 72 -1.13 16.56 -8.43
N LEU A 73 -2.12 15.99 -7.75
CA LEU A 73 -3.47 15.80 -8.30
C LEU A 73 -4.38 17.02 -8.13
N LYS A 74 -3.96 17.99 -7.33
CA LYS A 74 -4.70 19.27 -7.11
C LYS A 74 -6.06 19.11 -6.43
N TYR A 75 -6.28 18.03 -5.68
CA TYR A 75 -7.44 17.92 -4.80
C TYR A 75 -7.29 18.92 -3.65
N LYS A 76 -8.01 20.02 -3.73
CA LYS A 76 -8.01 21.06 -2.69
C LYS A 76 -9.14 20.81 -1.69
N ASN A 77 -8.85 21.06 -0.41
CA ASN A 77 -9.84 21.00 0.66
C ASN A 77 -10.56 19.64 0.78
N GLN A 78 -9.89 18.56 0.40
CA GLN A 78 -10.38 17.21 0.56
C GLN A 78 -9.66 16.56 1.75
N GLU A 79 -10.44 15.94 2.61
CA GLU A 79 -9.92 15.07 3.66
C GLU A 79 -10.02 13.62 3.20
N PHE A 80 -9.00 12.84 3.51
CA PHE A 80 -8.92 11.44 3.15
C PHE A 80 -8.59 10.61 4.39
N ALA A 81 -9.09 9.39 4.42
CA ALA A 81 -8.78 8.44 5.48
C ALA A 81 -8.35 7.10 4.90
N ILE A 82 -7.49 6.40 5.62
CA ILE A 82 -7.23 4.99 5.35
C ILE A 82 -8.43 4.19 5.86
N THR A 83 -9.19 3.64 4.95
CA THR A 83 -10.41 2.88 5.27
C THR A 83 -10.10 1.42 5.57
N THR A 84 -9.07 0.88 4.93
CA THR A 84 -8.66 -0.51 5.08
C THR A 84 -7.16 -0.60 4.91
N SER A 85 -6.50 -1.44 5.70
CA SER A 85 -5.08 -1.73 5.56
C SER A 85 -4.77 -3.16 6.00
N TRP A 86 -3.95 -3.86 5.23
CA TRP A 86 -3.56 -5.25 5.52
C TRP A 86 -2.14 -5.53 5.08
N ILE A 87 -1.55 -6.60 5.59
CA ILE A 87 -0.26 -7.09 5.14
C ILE A 87 -0.49 -8.26 4.18
N THR A 88 0.22 -8.23 3.07
CA THR A 88 0.37 -9.38 2.18
C THR A 88 1.77 -9.93 2.36
N LYS A 89 1.86 -11.25 2.47
CA LYS A 89 3.11 -11.99 2.56
C LYS A 89 3.14 -13.05 1.45
N THR A 90 4.16 -12.98 0.61
CA THR A 90 4.34 -13.91 -0.51
C THR A 90 5.73 -14.53 -0.48
N VAL A 91 5.84 -15.73 -0.99
CA VAL A 91 7.12 -16.44 -1.19
C VAL A 91 7.42 -16.55 -2.68
N PRO A 92 8.67 -16.80 -3.08
CA PRO A 92 9.01 -17.00 -4.49
C PRO A 92 8.15 -18.12 -5.11
N GLY A 93 7.56 -17.81 -6.27
CA GLY A 93 6.64 -18.71 -6.97
C GLY A 93 5.16 -18.45 -6.72
N ASP A 94 4.82 -17.63 -5.71
CA ASP A 94 3.46 -17.13 -5.54
C ASP A 94 3.16 -16.07 -6.60
N ASP A 95 1.94 -16.08 -7.10
CA ASP A 95 1.44 -15.00 -7.95
C ASP A 95 0.22 -14.32 -7.30
N SER A 96 0.02 -13.08 -7.64
CA SER A 96 -1.18 -12.33 -7.26
C SER A 96 -2.08 -12.17 -8.47
N ARG A 97 -3.33 -12.59 -8.35
CA ARG A 97 -4.31 -12.39 -9.42
C ARG A 97 -4.53 -10.90 -9.66
N ILE A 98 -4.68 -10.53 -10.91
CA ILE A 98 -5.11 -9.18 -11.28
C ILE A 98 -6.49 -8.93 -10.67
N HIS A 99 -6.60 -7.88 -9.87
CA HIS A 99 -7.83 -7.52 -9.19
C HIS A 99 -7.97 -6.00 -9.09
N HIS A 100 -9.13 -5.55 -8.69
CA HIS A 100 -9.40 -4.14 -8.40
C HIS A 100 -10.02 -4.00 -7.01
N HIS A 101 -9.78 -2.86 -6.41
CA HIS A 101 -10.36 -2.51 -5.12
C HIS A 101 -11.62 -1.68 -5.32
N ARG A 102 -12.73 -2.14 -4.75
CA ARG A 102 -14.00 -1.43 -4.77
C ARG A 102 -14.07 -0.45 -3.59
N ASN A 103 -14.85 0.62 -3.76
CA ASN A 103 -15.12 1.61 -2.71
C ASN A 103 -13.87 2.31 -2.15
N CYS A 104 -12.86 2.52 -2.99
CA CYS A 104 -11.73 3.38 -2.66
C CYS A 104 -11.37 4.28 -3.83
N MET A 105 -10.87 5.47 -3.54
CA MET A 105 -10.39 6.40 -4.55
C MET A 105 -8.93 6.11 -4.91
N PHE A 106 -8.15 5.68 -3.94
CA PHE A 106 -6.73 5.41 -4.10
C PHE A 106 -6.35 4.10 -3.39
N SER A 107 -5.32 3.45 -3.91
CA SER A 107 -4.64 2.36 -3.22
C SER A 107 -3.16 2.66 -3.11
N GLY A 108 -2.57 2.29 -1.99
CA GLY A 108 -1.14 2.44 -1.74
C GLY A 108 -0.52 1.12 -1.29
N VAL A 109 0.75 0.95 -1.57
CA VAL A 109 1.54 -0.21 -1.15
C VAL A 109 2.85 0.27 -0.55
N LEU A 110 3.14 -0.14 0.68
CA LEU A 110 4.44 0.03 1.32
C LEU A 110 5.18 -1.30 1.34
N TYR A 111 6.27 -1.39 0.61
CA TYR A 111 7.13 -2.56 0.63
C TYR A 111 8.00 -2.59 1.89
N LEU A 112 7.83 -3.62 2.70
CA LEU A 112 8.57 -3.80 3.95
C LEU A 112 9.88 -4.55 3.74
N THR A 113 9.85 -5.58 2.89
CA THR A 113 11.03 -6.39 2.58
C THR A 113 10.93 -6.98 1.18
N LEU A 114 12.10 -7.12 0.54
CA LEU A 114 12.28 -7.74 -0.76
C LEU A 114 13.41 -8.78 -0.65
N LEU A 115 13.36 -9.61 0.38
CA LEU A 115 14.33 -10.71 0.55
C LEU A 115 14.02 -11.82 -0.46
N SER A 116 15.06 -12.55 -0.88
CA SER A 116 14.92 -13.65 -1.85
C SER A 116 13.96 -14.77 -1.40
N SER A 117 13.66 -14.85 -0.11
CA SER A 117 12.81 -15.90 0.48
C SER A 117 11.44 -15.39 0.94
N LEU A 118 11.24 -14.08 1.02
CA LEU A 118 10.00 -13.50 1.54
C LEU A 118 9.80 -12.08 1.03
N TYR A 119 8.61 -11.82 0.50
CA TYR A 119 8.12 -10.47 0.20
C TYR A 119 6.98 -10.13 1.15
N ALA A 120 7.09 -9.01 1.83
CA ALA A 120 6.01 -8.49 2.66
C ALA A 120 5.74 -7.03 2.34
N CYS A 121 4.48 -6.68 2.24
CA CYS A 121 4.05 -5.31 2.02
C CYS A 121 2.78 -4.99 2.81
N ILE A 122 2.64 -3.73 3.20
CA ILE A 122 1.40 -3.18 3.72
C ILE A 122 0.64 -2.55 2.56
N ASN A 123 -0.60 -2.97 2.39
CA ASN A 123 -1.54 -2.38 1.44
C ASN A 123 -2.49 -1.48 2.20
N CYS A 124 -2.90 -0.37 1.61
CA CYS A 124 -3.90 0.52 2.18
C CYS A 124 -4.84 1.06 1.10
N LEU A 125 -6.10 1.24 1.49
CA LEU A 125 -7.12 1.87 0.67
C LEU A 125 -7.50 3.19 1.31
N LEU A 126 -7.68 4.21 0.46
CA LEU A 126 -7.99 5.57 0.89
C LEU A 126 -9.24 6.06 0.17
N GLY A 127 -10.07 6.73 0.92
CA GLY A 127 -11.29 7.34 0.41
C GLY A 127 -11.70 8.55 1.23
#